data_3061dff10f8098f4df36eae51d217d5d
#
_entry.id   3061dff10f8098f4df36eae51d217d5d
#
_cell.length_a   1.000
_cell.length_b   1.000
_cell.length_c   1.000
_cell.angle_alpha   90.00
_cell.angle_beta   90.00
_cell.angle_gamma   90.00
#
_symmetry.space_group_name_H-M   'P 1'
#
loop_
_entity.id
_entity.type
_entity.pdbx_description
1 polymer ?
#
loop_
_entity_poly.entity_id
_entity_poly.type
_entity_poly.pdbx_seq_one_letter_code
_entity_poly.pdbx_strand_id
1 'polypeptide(L)'
;MKLLVDSETGEVTENIASWRTEKQQEAWQNIKDYKKKQEEKEYAKMMGMKGMNPEYKEFGPFLFLVFSKVEELFPNLNNKSISMLIMLSSFLDYNNNLIKTSGQPMLRKDLARILDTSESSVSRFVNALKSEKILVVNNDGTMKINDERIYRGHIKTNLNRTSYTTTRIYINSCRELYYSCDKKNRSKLSYVYRLLPWINLEHNVLCWNPDEEDLEKLELMSIGDYAEEIGFGRENSTKLSKELFSFKLYNKPVILLVYSGDIKKASVLINPSLLYSGSNVGGMRVFFNAQADKEEE
;
A
#
# COMPACT_ATOMS: atom_id res chain seq x y z
N MET A 1 -26.55 22.16 37.51
CA MET A 1 -25.11 22.26 37.51
C MET A 1 -24.63 21.79 38.87
N LYS A 2 -23.92 20.66 38.98
CA LYS A 2 -23.36 20.21 40.27
C LYS A 2 -21.91 20.68 40.31
N LEU A 3 -21.62 21.61 41.19
CA LEU A 3 -20.27 22.03 41.56
C LEU A 3 -19.66 20.92 42.46
N LEU A 4 -18.49 20.49 42.17
CA LEU A 4 -17.74 19.54 42.96
C LEU A 4 -16.56 20.26 43.59
N VAL A 5 -16.39 20.08 44.89
CA VAL A 5 -15.30 20.69 45.71
C VAL A 5 -14.33 19.57 46.05
N ASP A 6 -13.08 19.71 45.69
CA ASP A 6 -12.01 18.83 46.15
C ASP A 6 -11.88 18.97 47.68
N SER A 7 -11.99 17.85 48.40
CA SER A 7 -12.00 17.86 49.88
C SER A 7 -10.61 18.09 50.49
N GLU A 8 -9.52 17.99 49.75
CA GLU A 8 -8.15 18.18 50.24
C GLU A 8 -7.61 19.56 49.86
N THR A 9 -7.96 20.08 48.67
CA THR A 9 -7.43 21.35 48.18
C THR A 9 -8.43 22.49 48.25
N GLY A 10 -9.72 22.21 48.43
CA GLY A 10 -10.79 23.21 48.44
C GLY A 10 -11.11 23.79 47.04
N GLU A 11 -10.52 23.30 45.97
CA GLU A 11 -10.78 23.79 44.62
C GLU A 11 -12.15 23.35 44.12
N VAL A 12 -12.85 24.30 43.51
CA VAL A 12 -14.18 24.08 42.90
C VAL A 12 -14.01 23.94 41.39
N THR A 13 -14.42 22.82 40.84
CA THR A 13 -14.32 22.60 39.40
C THR A 13 -15.67 22.22 38.79
N GLU A 14 -15.96 22.78 37.61
CA GLU A 14 -17.16 22.51 36.84
C GLU A 14 -17.03 21.24 35.98
N ASN A 15 -15.84 20.67 35.89
CA ASN A 15 -15.56 19.55 34.99
C ASN A 15 -15.11 18.31 35.77
N ILE A 16 -15.93 17.27 35.76
CA ILE A 16 -15.64 15.97 36.41
C ILE A 16 -14.30 15.37 35.94
N ALA A 17 -13.83 15.71 34.74
CA ALA A 17 -12.58 15.21 34.21
C ALA A 17 -11.33 15.79 34.90
N SER A 18 -11.40 16.98 35.49
CA SER A 18 -10.31 17.62 36.24
C SER A 18 -10.18 17.14 37.71
N TRP A 19 -11.09 16.28 38.14
CA TRP A 19 -11.23 15.79 39.51
C TRP A 19 -10.40 14.55 39.84
N ARG A 20 -9.76 13.97 38.85
CA ARG A 20 -8.97 12.78 39.07
C ARG A 20 -7.59 13.17 39.58
N THR A 21 -7.16 12.56 40.68
CA THR A 21 -5.76 12.66 41.10
C THR A 21 -4.85 12.16 39.97
N GLU A 22 -3.60 12.60 39.94
CA GLU A 22 -2.61 12.14 38.91
C GLU A 22 -2.58 10.61 38.82
N LYS A 23 -2.61 9.89 39.94
CA LYS A 23 -2.69 8.42 39.98
C LYS A 23 -3.96 7.86 39.32
N GLN A 24 -5.09 8.55 39.49
CA GLN A 24 -6.35 8.12 38.85
C GLN A 24 -6.35 8.45 37.38
N GLN A 25 -5.72 9.53 36.95
CA GLN A 25 -5.54 9.87 35.53
C GLN A 25 -4.62 8.85 34.85
N GLU A 26 -3.52 8.51 35.49
CA GLU A 26 -2.56 7.50 35.01
C GLU A 26 -3.21 6.10 34.94
N ALA A 27 -3.93 5.69 35.98
CA ALA A 27 -4.66 4.43 35.98
C ALA A 27 -5.71 4.38 34.86
N TRP A 28 -6.42 5.49 34.62
CA TRP A 28 -7.42 5.59 33.56
C TRP A 28 -6.80 5.56 32.17
N GLN A 29 -5.66 6.21 31.99
CA GLN A 29 -4.89 6.16 30.77
C GLN A 29 -4.39 4.72 30.50
N ASN A 30 -3.84 4.06 31.51
CA ASN A 30 -3.40 2.67 31.41
C ASN A 30 -4.52 1.71 31.03
N ILE A 31 -5.74 1.90 31.60
CA ILE A 31 -6.92 1.12 31.20
C ILE A 31 -7.33 1.38 29.77
N LYS A 32 -7.27 2.64 29.33
CA LYS A 32 -7.61 3.04 27.97
C LYS A 32 -6.62 2.44 26.96
N ASP A 33 -5.33 2.49 27.28
CA ASP A 33 -4.27 1.93 26.46
C ASP A 33 -4.32 0.39 26.44
N TYR A 34 -4.66 -0.23 27.57
CA TYR A 34 -4.90 -1.68 27.62
C TYR A 34 -6.10 -2.10 26.75
N LYS A 35 -7.22 -1.39 26.84
CA LYS A 35 -8.39 -1.66 25.98
C LYS A 35 -8.05 -1.49 24.51
N LYS A 36 -7.36 -0.41 24.16
CA LYS A 36 -6.90 -0.17 22.79
C LYS A 36 -6.02 -1.31 22.29
N LYS A 37 -5.06 -1.79 23.11
CA LYS A 37 -4.20 -2.95 22.77
C LYS A 37 -4.99 -4.24 22.62
N GLN A 38 -6.05 -4.46 23.41
CA GLN A 38 -6.92 -5.65 23.27
C GLN A 38 -7.75 -5.60 21.98
N GLU A 39 -8.38 -4.48 21.69
CA GLU A 39 -9.10 -4.27 20.43
C GLU A 39 -8.19 -4.47 19.22
N GLU A 40 -6.94 -4.04 19.31
CA GLU A 40 -5.90 -4.23 18.32
C GLU A 40 -5.52 -5.70 18.12
N LYS A 41 -5.38 -6.44 19.22
CA LYS A 41 -5.13 -7.89 19.17
C LYS A 41 -6.30 -8.67 18.59
N GLU A 42 -7.53 -8.31 18.96
CA GLU A 42 -8.74 -8.94 18.43
C GLU A 42 -8.92 -8.64 16.94
N TYR A 43 -8.69 -7.40 16.52
CA TYR A 43 -8.69 -7.03 15.11
C TYR A 43 -7.61 -7.78 14.32
N ALA A 44 -6.37 -7.84 14.83
CA ALA A 44 -5.28 -8.58 14.21
C ALA A 44 -5.58 -10.08 14.14
N LYS A 45 -6.22 -10.64 15.18
CA LYS A 45 -6.67 -12.05 15.22
C LYS A 45 -7.78 -12.31 14.19
N MET A 46 -8.78 -11.42 14.13
CA MET A 46 -9.88 -11.49 13.19
C MET A 46 -9.40 -11.40 11.74
N MET A 47 -8.37 -10.59 11.48
CA MET A 47 -7.76 -10.40 10.16
C MET A 47 -6.68 -11.43 9.82
N GLY A 48 -6.43 -12.43 10.71
CA GLY A 48 -5.37 -13.43 10.51
C GLY A 48 -3.94 -12.87 10.59
N MET A 49 -3.80 -11.68 11.17
CA MET A 49 -2.56 -10.91 11.22
C MET A 49 -1.84 -11.10 12.55
N LYS A 50 -1.52 -12.34 12.93
CA LYS A 50 -0.71 -12.59 14.13
C LYS A 50 0.63 -11.88 14.00
N GLY A 51 0.91 -10.94 14.91
CA GLY A 51 2.17 -10.20 14.98
C GLY A 51 2.25 -8.92 14.15
N MET A 52 1.13 -8.43 13.60
CA MET A 52 1.13 -7.16 12.88
C MET A 52 1.26 -5.97 13.83
N ASN A 53 2.25 -5.11 13.58
CA ASN A 53 2.48 -3.89 14.34
C ASN A 53 1.26 -2.95 14.22
N PRO A 54 0.78 -2.33 15.33
CA PRO A 54 -0.29 -1.32 15.32
C PRO A 54 -0.11 -0.16 14.34
N GLU A 55 1.12 0.17 13.99
CA GLU A 55 1.45 1.23 13.02
C GLU A 55 0.82 1.02 11.63
N TYR A 56 0.52 -0.22 11.25
CA TYR A 56 -0.14 -0.52 9.96
C TYR A 56 -1.62 -0.14 9.92
N LYS A 57 -2.26 0.08 11.08
CA LYS A 57 -3.65 0.53 11.13
C LYS A 57 -3.85 1.90 10.50
N GLU A 58 -2.84 2.75 10.54
CA GLU A 58 -2.91 4.10 9.98
C GLU A 58 -3.07 4.11 8.46
N PHE A 59 -2.54 3.07 7.77
CA PHE A 59 -2.66 2.96 6.32
C PHE A 59 -4.00 2.37 5.86
N GLY A 60 -4.78 1.81 6.80
CA GLY A 60 -6.10 1.26 6.52
C GLY A 60 -6.09 -0.14 5.88
N PRO A 61 -7.20 -0.53 5.24
CA PRO A 61 -7.34 -1.84 4.64
C PRO A 61 -6.38 -2.03 3.46
N PHE A 62 -5.93 -3.29 3.26
CA PHE A 62 -4.97 -3.63 2.22
C PHE A 62 -5.34 -4.92 1.48
N LEU A 63 -4.65 -5.12 0.38
CA LEU A 63 -4.60 -6.35 -0.40
C LEU A 63 -3.21 -6.97 -0.26
N PHE A 64 -3.11 -8.25 -0.48
CA PHE A 64 -1.84 -8.90 -0.73
C PHE A 64 -1.55 -8.96 -2.22
N LEU A 65 -0.35 -8.56 -2.60
CA LEU A 65 0.25 -8.88 -3.88
C LEU A 65 1.26 -10.01 -3.67
N VAL A 66 1.14 -11.06 -4.46
CA VAL A 66 2.08 -12.19 -4.48
C VAL A 66 2.85 -12.13 -5.78
N PHE A 67 4.15 -12.16 -5.71
CA PHE A 67 5.01 -12.05 -6.88
C PHE A 67 6.20 -13.00 -6.78
N SER A 68 6.70 -13.42 -7.91
CA SER A 68 7.96 -14.15 -8.01
C SER A 68 9.12 -13.23 -7.71
N LYS A 69 10.17 -13.76 -7.09
CA LYS A 69 11.42 -13.04 -6.81
C LYS A 69 12.26 -12.76 -8.07
N VAL A 70 11.93 -13.39 -9.18
CA VAL A 70 12.71 -13.33 -10.42
C VAL A 70 11.88 -13.00 -11.66
N GLU A 71 10.57 -12.92 -11.52
CA GLU A 71 9.67 -12.71 -12.66
C GLU A 71 8.85 -11.42 -12.47
N GLU A 72 8.62 -10.75 -13.56
CA GLU A 72 7.79 -9.55 -13.59
C GLU A 72 6.35 -9.85 -13.16
N LEU A 73 5.77 -8.92 -12.40
CA LEU A 73 4.36 -9.00 -12.03
C LEU A 73 3.48 -8.78 -13.27
N PHE A 74 2.70 -9.78 -13.65
CA PHE A 74 1.82 -9.77 -14.83
C PHE A 74 2.51 -9.50 -16.18
N PRO A 75 3.50 -10.33 -16.59
CA PRO A 75 4.33 -10.07 -17.77
C PRO A 75 3.53 -9.95 -19.09
N ASN A 76 2.40 -10.62 -19.19
CA ASN A 76 1.53 -10.60 -20.39
C ASN A 76 0.53 -9.44 -20.43
N LEU A 77 0.49 -8.58 -19.40
CA LEU A 77 -0.37 -7.41 -19.37
C LEU A 77 0.40 -6.14 -19.77
N ASN A 78 -0.22 -5.31 -20.59
CA ASN A 78 0.33 -4.00 -20.89
C ASN A 78 0.20 -3.06 -19.67
N ASN A 79 0.98 -1.98 -19.65
CA ASN A 79 1.06 -1.01 -18.56
C ASN A 79 -0.31 -0.47 -18.14
N LYS A 80 -1.19 -0.17 -19.10
CA LYS A 80 -2.54 0.34 -18.80
C LYS A 80 -3.36 -0.74 -18.07
N SER A 81 -3.28 -1.98 -18.50
CA SER A 81 -4.01 -3.09 -17.89
C SER A 81 -3.51 -3.39 -16.48
N ILE A 82 -2.19 -3.33 -16.23
CA ILE A 82 -1.63 -3.50 -14.89
C ILE A 82 -2.17 -2.41 -13.93
N SER A 83 -2.09 -1.15 -14.33
CA SER A 83 -2.58 -0.04 -13.51
C SER A 83 -4.08 -0.16 -13.22
N MET A 84 -4.88 -0.51 -14.23
CA MET A 84 -6.32 -0.73 -14.08
C MET A 84 -6.63 -1.96 -13.21
N LEU A 85 -5.84 -3.04 -13.30
CA LEU A 85 -6.01 -4.25 -12.48
C LEU A 85 -5.74 -3.96 -11.01
N ILE A 86 -4.64 -3.30 -10.68
CA ILE A 86 -4.32 -2.94 -9.29
C ILE A 86 -5.41 -2.02 -8.71
N MET A 87 -5.87 -1.03 -9.48
CA MET A 87 -6.99 -0.18 -9.07
C MET A 87 -8.27 -0.98 -8.86
N LEU A 88 -8.64 -1.86 -9.81
CA LEU A 88 -9.83 -2.69 -9.71
C LEU A 88 -9.78 -3.63 -8.51
N SER A 89 -8.59 -4.17 -8.20
CA SER A 89 -8.37 -5.07 -7.07
C SER A 89 -8.66 -4.40 -5.72
N SER A 90 -8.58 -3.06 -5.64
CA SER A 90 -8.97 -2.33 -4.44
C SER A 90 -10.46 -2.47 -4.08
N PHE A 91 -11.27 -3.05 -4.95
CA PHE A 91 -12.69 -3.33 -4.75
C PHE A 91 -12.97 -4.81 -4.46
N LEU A 92 -11.96 -5.61 -4.15
CA LEU A 92 -12.15 -7.01 -3.77
C LEU A 92 -12.76 -7.14 -2.38
N ASP A 93 -13.69 -8.09 -2.23
CA ASP A 93 -14.08 -8.63 -0.94
C ASP A 93 -13.12 -9.75 -0.49
N TYR A 94 -13.35 -10.35 0.68
CA TYR A 94 -12.52 -11.43 1.22
C TYR A 94 -12.60 -12.77 0.46
N ASN A 95 -13.53 -12.86 -0.49
CA ASN A 95 -13.69 -14.00 -1.40
C ASN A 95 -13.16 -13.69 -2.81
N ASN A 96 -12.49 -12.55 -2.98
CA ASN A 96 -12.00 -12.02 -4.25
C ASN A 96 -13.11 -11.69 -5.27
N ASN A 97 -14.35 -11.49 -4.81
CA ASN A 97 -15.39 -10.94 -5.67
C ASN A 97 -15.23 -9.42 -5.78
N LEU A 98 -15.53 -8.87 -6.94
CA LEU A 98 -15.55 -7.43 -7.14
C LEU A 98 -16.87 -6.85 -6.62
N ILE A 99 -16.75 -5.96 -5.64
CA ILE A 99 -17.88 -5.28 -5.01
C ILE A 99 -17.71 -3.76 -5.09
N LYS A 100 -18.84 -3.05 -5.20
CA LYS A 100 -18.86 -1.57 -5.09
C LYS A 100 -18.64 -1.14 -3.64
N THR A 101 -18.32 0.12 -3.43
CA THR A 101 -18.21 0.71 -2.07
C THR A 101 -19.50 0.55 -1.27
N SER A 102 -20.66 0.46 -1.94
CA SER A 102 -21.97 0.17 -1.31
C SER A 102 -22.15 -1.30 -0.88
N GLY A 103 -21.17 -2.18 -1.10
CA GLY A 103 -21.30 -3.62 -0.85
C GLY A 103 -22.01 -4.41 -1.95
N GLN A 104 -22.61 -3.75 -2.94
CA GLN A 104 -23.29 -4.40 -4.05
C GLN A 104 -22.27 -5.03 -5.02
N PRO A 105 -22.59 -6.15 -5.69
CA PRO A 105 -21.75 -6.72 -6.73
C PRO A 105 -21.42 -5.69 -7.81
N MET A 106 -20.19 -5.70 -8.27
CA MET A 106 -19.73 -4.88 -9.39
C MET A 106 -20.00 -5.62 -10.69
N LEU A 107 -20.67 -4.96 -11.62
CA LEU A 107 -20.96 -5.48 -12.95
C LEU A 107 -20.09 -4.79 -14.00
N ARG A 108 -19.97 -5.40 -15.18
CA ARG A 108 -19.17 -4.83 -16.28
C ARG A 108 -19.52 -3.37 -16.60
N LYS A 109 -20.81 -2.99 -16.57
CA LYS A 109 -21.27 -1.62 -16.82
C LYS A 109 -20.75 -0.59 -15.80
N ASP A 110 -20.31 -1.04 -14.62
CA ASP A 110 -19.76 -0.15 -13.58
C ASP A 110 -18.30 0.21 -13.84
N LEU A 111 -17.57 -0.60 -14.63
CA LEU A 111 -16.12 -0.50 -14.78
C LEU A 111 -15.67 0.80 -15.45
N ALA A 112 -16.39 1.27 -16.48
CA ALA A 112 -16.03 2.50 -17.19
C ALA A 112 -16.00 3.71 -16.23
N ARG A 113 -16.98 3.80 -15.35
CA ARG A 113 -17.07 4.85 -14.32
C ARG A 113 -16.00 4.68 -13.24
N ILE A 114 -15.81 3.45 -12.72
CA ILE A 114 -14.85 3.17 -11.63
C ILE A 114 -13.42 3.37 -12.10
N LEU A 115 -13.08 2.92 -13.31
CA LEU A 115 -11.74 3.08 -13.87
C LEU A 115 -11.55 4.41 -14.60
N ASP A 116 -12.61 5.23 -14.64
CA ASP A 116 -12.65 6.52 -15.30
C ASP A 116 -12.04 6.48 -16.72
N THR A 117 -12.59 5.56 -17.55
CA THR A 117 -12.10 5.27 -18.90
C THR A 117 -13.25 4.96 -19.86
N SER A 118 -12.98 4.85 -21.17
CA SER A 118 -14.01 4.53 -22.18
C SER A 118 -14.42 3.06 -22.15
N GLU A 119 -15.66 2.77 -22.56
CA GLU A 119 -16.18 1.41 -22.71
C GLU A 119 -15.31 0.53 -23.62
N SER A 120 -14.74 1.11 -24.70
CA SER A 120 -13.81 0.39 -25.57
C SER A 120 -12.52 -0.01 -24.84
N SER A 121 -12.03 0.84 -23.93
CA SER A 121 -10.88 0.50 -23.07
C SER A 121 -11.23 -0.58 -22.06
N VAL A 122 -12.42 -0.51 -21.44
CA VAL A 122 -12.94 -1.56 -20.55
C VAL A 122 -13.04 -2.88 -21.29
N SER A 123 -13.57 -2.90 -22.52
CA SER A 123 -13.71 -4.14 -23.30
C SER A 123 -12.35 -4.80 -23.55
N ARG A 124 -11.35 -4.03 -23.98
CA ARG A 124 -9.98 -4.54 -24.17
C ARG A 124 -9.36 -5.04 -22.88
N PHE A 125 -9.53 -4.30 -21.80
CA PHE A 125 -9.03 -4.67 -20.46
C PHE A 125 -9.66 -5.96 -19.96
N VAL A 126 -10.98 -6.08 -19.97
CA VAL A 126 -11.70 -7.30 -19.54
C VAL A 126 -11.27 -8.50 -20.37
N ASN A 127 -11.14 -8.35 -21.71
CA ASN A 127 -10.68 -9.41 -22.57
C ASN A 127 -9.24 -9.85 -22.24
N ALA A 128 -8.32 -8.90 -22.01
CA ALA A 128 -6.96 -9.21 -21.60
C ALA A 128 -6.90 -9.96 -20.27
N LEU A 129 -7.69 -9.55 -19.27
CA LEU A 129 -7.75 -10.28 -18.00
C LEU A 129 -8.37 -11.68 -18.13
N LYS A 130 -9.33 -11.85 -19.03
CA LYS A 130 -9.95 -13.16 -19.28
C LYS A 130 -8.99 -14.11 -20.01
N SER A 131 -8.23 -13.62 -21.00
CA SER A 131 -7.23 -14.43 -21.72
C SER A 131 -6.14 -14.92 -20.78
N GLU A 132 -5.72 -14.07 -19.81
CA GLU A 132 -4.75 -14.42 -18.77
C GLU A 132 -5.36 -15.18 -17.58
N LYS A 133 -6.66 -15.53 -17.64
CA LYS A 133 -7.41 -16.23 -16.57
C LYS A 133 -7.43 -15.50 -15.22
N ILE A 134 -7.15 -14.20 -15.22
CA ILE A 134 -7.14 -13.36 -14.02
C ILE A 134 -8.56 -13.01 -13.59
N LEU A 135 -9.46 -12.76 -14.55
CA LEU A 135 -10.85 -12.35 -14.30
C LEU A 135 -11.82 -13.45 -14.73
N VAL A 136 -12.69 -13.83 -13.81
CA VAL A 136 -13.87 -14.68 -14.08
C VAL A 136 -15.11 -13.80 -14.05
N VAL A 137 -15.95 -13.95 -15.06
CA VAL A 137 -17.29 -13.36 -15.12
C VAL A 137 -18.32 -14.47 -15.03
N ASN A 138 -19.14 -14.44 -14.01
CA ASN A 138 -20.16 -15.44 -13.74
C ASN A 138 -21.38 -15.26 -14.67
N ASN A 139 -22.29 -16.23 -14.68
CA ASN A 139 -23.48 -16.21 -15.53
C ASN A 139 -24.44 -15.05 -15.17
N ASP A 140 -24.45 -14.61 -13.92
CA ASP A 140 -25.22 -13.46 -13.43
C ASP A 140 -24.55 -12.11 -13.71
N GLY A 141 -23.38 -12.10 -14.37
CA GLY A 141 -22.61 -10.92 -14.71
C GLY A 141 -21.72 -10.41 -13.56
N THR A 142 -21.73 -11.05 -12.40
CA THR A 142 -20.78 -10.73 -11.31
C THR A 142 -19.35 -11.12 -11.69
N MET A 143 -18.38 -10.47 -11.09
CA MET A 143 -16.97 -10.63 -11.46
C MET A 143 -16.12 -11.00 -10.24
N LYS A 144 -15.14 -11.86 -10.47
CA LYS A 144 -14.19 -12.32 -9.48
C LYS A 144 -12.77 -12.29 -10.04
N ILE A 145 -11.80 -11.86 -9.23
CA ILE A 145 -10.39 -12.06 -9.53
C ILE A 145 -10.00 -13.47 -9.08
N ASN A 146 -9.64 -14.30 -10.05
CA ASN A 146 -9.23 -15.70 -9.84
C ASN A 146 -7.71 -15.86 -10.04
N ASP A 147 -6.95 -14.97 -9.46
CA ASP A 147 -5.50 -14.96 -9.56
C ASP A 147 -4.88 -15.04 -8.17
N GLU A 148 -3.92 -15.94 -7.99
CA GLU A 148 -3.23 -16.13 -6.72
C GLU A 148 -2.25 -14.99 -6.41
N ARG A 149 -1.97 -14.13 -7.39
CA ARG A 149 -1.08 -12.97 -7.25
C ARG A 149 -1.74 -11.77 -6.56
N ILE A 150 -3.08 -11.71 -6.52
CA ILE A 150 -3.83 -10.64 -5.87
C ILE A 150 -4.97 -11.22 -5.06
N TYR A 151 -5.03 -10.92 -3.77
CA TYR A 151 -6.16 -11.32 -2.95
C TYR A 151 -6.34 -10.43 -1.73
N ARG A 152 -7.54 -10.47 -1.17
CA ARG A 152 -7.88 -9.85 0.09
C ARG A 152 -8.16 -10.93 1.13
N GLY A 153 -7.64 -10.76 2.35
CA GLY A 153 -7.87 -11.70 3.46
C GLY A 153 -6.66 -12.53 3.84
N HIS A 154 -6.87 -13.80 4.20
CA HIS A 154 -5.81 -14.66 4.69
C HIS A 154 -4.86 -15.13 3.59
N ILE A 155 -3.57 -15.15 3.89
CA ILE A 155 -2.55 -15.74 3.02
C ILE A 155 -2.86 -17.24 2.89
N LYS A 156 -3.03 -17.71 1.66
CA LYS A 156 -3.16 -19.13 1.39
C LYS A 156 -1.88 -19.84 1.81
N THR A 157 -2.01 -20.85 2.66
CA THR A 157 -0.87 -21.57 3.27
C THR A 157 -0.03 -22.36 2.28
N ASN A 158 -0.51 -22.56 1.07
CA ASN A 158 0.12 -23.40 0.03
C ASN A 158 1.14 -22.64 -0.86
N LEU A 159 1.37 -21.34 -0.62
CA LEU A 159 2.38 -20.61 -1.37
C LEU A 159 3.78 -21.09 -0.96
N ASN A 160 4.55 -21.52 -1.95
CA ASN A 160 5.95 -21.87 -1.75
C ASN A 160 6.77 -20.60 -1.47
N ARG A 161 7.04 -20.32 -0.19
CA ARG A 161 7.73 -19.12 0.28
C ARG A 161 9.18 -18.99 -0.22
N THR A 162 9.75 -20.04 -0.77
CA THR A 162 11.10 -19.96 -1.36
C THR A 162 11.12 -19.30 -2.71
N SER A 163 10.01 -19.39 -3.45
CA SER A 163 9.90 -18.86 -4.83
C SER A 163 9.02 -17.61 -4.93
N TYR A 164 8.14 -17.39 -3.94
CA TYR A 164 7.20 -16.27 -3.95
C TYR A 164 7.33 -15.44 -2.68
N THR A 165 7.11 -14.16 -2.85
CA THR A 165 7.01 -13.22 -1.73
C THR A 165 5.68 -12.48 -1.77
N THR A 166 5.35 -11.82 -0.66
CA THR A 166 4.09 -11.08 -0.52
C THR A 166 4.34 -9.68 0.00
N THR A 167 3.66 -8.71 -0.58
CA THR A 167 3.58 -7.36 -0.02
C THR A 167 2.13 -6.94 0.18
N ARG A 168 1.94 -5.94 1.05
CA ARG A 168 0.65 -5.29 1.24
C ARG A 168 0.59 -4.05 0.38
N ILE A 169 -0.50 -3.89 -0.39
CA ILE A 169 -0.83 -2.63 -1.03
C ILE A 169 -2.08 -2.05 -0.37
N TYR A 170 -2.01 -0.80 0.06
CA TYR A 170 -3.10 -0.18 0.83
C TYR A 170 -4.20 0.34 -0.09
N ILE A 171 -5.43 -0.10 0.16
CA ILE A 171 -6.59 0.12 -0.71
C ILE A 171 -6.86 1.61 -0.92
N ASN A 172 -6.87 2.39 0.17
CA ASN A 172 -7.16 3.82 0.10
C ASN A 172 -6.05 4.56 -0.67
N SER A 173 -4.80 4.24 -0.42
CA SER A 173 -3.64 4.83 -1.09
C SER A 173 -3.60 4.47 -2.59
N CYS A 174 -3.94 3.22 -2.92
CA CYS A 174 -4.04 2.79 -4.30
C CYS A 174 -5.11 3.58 -5.08
N ARG A 175 -6.29 3.78 -4.49
CA ARG A 175 -7.38 4.57 -5.08
C ARG A 175 -7.00 6.04 -5.22
N GLU A 176 -6.44 6.63 -4.14
CA GLU A 176 -5.97 8.01 -4.14
C GLU A 176 -4.95 8.24 -5.25
N LEU A 177 -3.91 7.41 -5.31
CA LEU A 177 -2.88 7.51 -6.33
C LEU A 177 -3.45 7.40 -7.76
N TYR A 178 -4.40 6.49 -7.98
CA TYR A 178 -5.01 6.31 -9.30
C TYR A 178 -5.86 7.51 -9.71
N TYR A 179 -6.67 8.07 -8.81
CA TYR A 179 -7.59 9.15 -9.12
C TYR A 179 -6.91 10.52 -9.14
N SER A 180 -5.90 10.76 -8.31
CA SER A 180 -5.10 11.99 -8.34
C SER A 180 -4.17 12.07 -9.55
N CYS A 181 -3.81 10.92 -10.13
CA CYS A 181 -2.99 10.88 -11.33
C CYS A 181 -3.79 11.28 -12.57
N ASP A 182 -3.20 12.16 -13.40
CA ASP A 182 -3.76 12.52 -14.72
C ASP A 182 -4.10 11.28 -15.54
N LYS A 183 -5.27 11.27 -16.20
CA LYS A 183 -5.75 10.12 -17.02
C LYS A 183 -4.72 9.64 -18.04
N LYS A 184 -4.00 10.56 -18.69
CA LYS A 184 -2.94 10.25 -19.67
C LYS A 184 -1.73 9.55 -19.06
N ASN A 185 -1.50 9.74 -17.75
CA ASN A 185 -0.35 9.23 -17.04
C ASN A 185 -0.67 7.96 -16.24
N ARG A 186 -1.95 7.59 -16.04
CA ARG A 186 -2.35 6.42 -15.24
C ARG A 186 -1.72 5.11 -15.68
N SER A 187 -1.48 4.92 -16.98
CA SER A 187 -0.78 3.73 -17.46
C SER A 187 0.66 3.62 -16.94
N LYS A 188 1.28 4.75 -16.61
CA LYS A 188 2.65 4.82 -16.09
C LYS A 188 2.75 4.40 -14.61
N LEU A 189 1.64 4.37 -13.87
CA LEU A 189 1.59 3.82 -12.51
C LEU A 189 2.06 2.36 -12.47
N SER A 190 1.92 1.64 -13.59
CA SER A 190 2.46 0.28 -13.71
C SER A 190 3.96 0.18 -13.43
N TYR A 191 4.73 1.21 -13.74
CA TYR A 191 6.16 1.23 -13.44
C TYR A 191 6.46 1.19 -11.93
N VAL A 192 5.58 1.74 -11.10
CA VAL A 192 5.69 1.64 -9.63
C VAL A 192 5.41 0.21 -9.18
N TYR A 193 4.39 -0.45 -9.75
CA TYR A 193 4.04 -1.82 -9.37
C TYR A 193 5.02 -2.86 -9.90
N ARG A 194 5.68 -2.58 -11.03
CA ARG A 194 6.73 -3.43 -11.60
C ARG A 194 8.05 -3.39 -10.82
N LEU A 195 8.24 -2.44 -9.89
CA LEU A 195 9.39 -2.42 -8.98
C LEU A 195 9.38 -3.57 -7.96
N LEU A 196 8.22 -4.18 -7.70
CA LEU A 196 8.01 -5.14 -6.60
C LEU A 196 9.08 -6.27 -6.52
N PRO A 197 9.52 -6.92 -7.61
CA PRO A 197 10.52 -7.98 -7.52
C PRO A 197 11.88 -7.53 -6.96
N TRP A 198 12.18 -6.25 -7.05
CA TRP A 198 13.47 -5.66 -6.64
C TRP A 198 13.34 -4.76 -5.39
N ILE A 199 12.20 -4.74 -4.72
CA ILE A 199 12.00 -3.96 -3.50
C ILE A 199 12.32 -4.82 -2.29
N ASN A 200 13.29 -4.34 -1.49
CA ASN A 200 13.57 -4.96 -0.20
C ASN A 200 12.33 -4.94 0.70
N LEU A 201 12.01 -6.07 1.30
CA LEU A 201 10.77 -6.27 2.04
C LEU A 201 10.71 -5.50 3.36
N GLU A 202 11.86 -5.33 4.04
CA GLU A 202 11.95 -4.66 5.34
C GLU A 202 12.21 -3.15 5.17
N HIS A 203 13.07 -2.77 4.23
CA HIS A 203 13.54 -1.39 4.10
C HIS A 203 12.87 -0.60 2.97
N ASN A 204 12.00 -1.23 2.16
CA ASN A 204 11.32 -0.62 1.00
C ASN A 204 12.27 0.08 0.00
N VAL A 205 13.49 -0.43 -0.11
CA VAL A 205 14.56 0.10 -0.96
C VAL A 205 14.70 -0.76 -2.22
N LEU A 206 14.96 -0.13 -3.36
CA LEU A 206 15.24 -0.81 -4.62
C LEU A 206 16.64 -1.42 -4.58
N CYS A 207 16.74 -2.76 -4.73
CA CYS A 207 17.99 -3.51 -4.63
C CYS A 207 17.96 -4.83 -5.43
N TRP A 208 19.12 -5.41 -5.67
CA TRP A 208 19.29 -6.69 -6.36
C TRP A 208 19.01 -7.90 -5.47
N ASN A 209 19.14 -7.73 -4.14
CA ASN A 209 18.95 -8.76 -3.12
C ASN A 209 17.79 -8.41 -2.16
N PRO A 210 16.53 -8.46 -2.63
CA PRO A 210 15.37 -7.94 -1.88
C PRO A 210 15.06 -8.69 -0.57
N ASP A 211 15.63 -9.89 -0.38
CA ASP A 211 15.46 -10.70 0.83
C ASP A 211 16.53 -10.43 1.91
N GLU A 212 17.52 -9.57 1.64
CA GLU A 212 18.56 -9.24 2.61
C GLU A 212 17.96 -8.38 3.74
N GLU A 213 18.17 -8.79 4.98
CA GLU A 213 17.68 -8.09 6.17
C GLU A 213 18.65 -7.04 6.69
N ASP A 214 19.94 -7.22 6.40
CA ASP A 214 20.99 -6.31 6.82
C ASP A 214 21.14 -5.15 5.83
N LEU A 215 20.80 -3.95 6.30
CA LEU A 215 20.83 -2.73 5.49
C LEU A 215 22.22 -2.46 4.87
N GLU A 216 23.30 -2.82 5.57
CA GLU A 216 24.68 -2.60 5.11
C GLU A 216 25.08 -3.56 3.98
N LYS A 217 24.38 -4.68 3.83
CA LYS A 217 24.61 -5.67 2.77
C LYS A 217 23.67 -5.52 1.58
N LEU A 218 22.83 -4.50 1.56
CA LEU A 218 21.94 -4.27 0.42
C LEU A 218 22.76 -3.89 -0.82
N GLU A 219 22.54 -4.62 -1.89
CA GLU A 219 23.06 -4.34 -3.22
C GLU A 219 22.09 -3.41 -3.95
N LEU A 220 22.31 -2.09 -3.81
CA LEU A 220 21.41 -1.07 -4.34
C LEU A 220 21.30 -1.15 -5.86
N MET A 221 20.07 -1.08 -6.38
CA MET A 221 19.76 -1.00 -7.80
C MET A 221 19.47 0.45 -8.18
N SER A 222 20.07 0.92 -9.28
CA SER A 222 19.78 2.23 -9.83
C SER A 222 18.50 2.23 -10.69
N ILE A 223 17.91 3.40 -10.95
CA ILE A 223 16.80 3.51 -11.93
C ILE A 223 17.25 3.10 -13.33
N GLY A 224 18.55 3.25 -13.67
CA GLY A 224 19.11 2.78 -14.94
C GLY A 224 19.07 1.27 -15.07
N ASP A 225 19.46 0.56 -14.00
CA ASP A 225 19.39 -0.90 -13.95
C ASP A 225 17.93 -1.38 -14.01
N TYR A 226 17.05 -0.75 -13.23
CA TYR A 226 15.63 -1.04 -13.28
C TYR A 226 15.01 -0.81 -14.67
N ALA A 227 15.38 0.27 -15.36
CA ALA A 227 14.91 0.54 -16.71
C ALA A 227 15.31 -0.57 -17.70
N GLU A 228 16.49 -1.14 -17.53
CA GLU A 228 16.98 -2.27 -18.33
C GLU A 228 16.17 -3.54 -18.03
N GLU A 229 15.96 -3.88 -16.76
CA GLU A 229 15.20 -5.05 -16.32
C GLU A 229 13.75 -5.08 -16.81
N ILE A 230 13.08 -3.93 -16.86
CA ILE A 230 11.70 -3.85 -17.37
C ILE A 230 11.60 -3.66 -18.89
N GLY A 231 12.72 -3.75 -19.61
CA GLY A 231 12.76 -3.55 -21.06
C GLY A 231 12.49 -2.13 -21.54
N PHE A 232 12.64 -1.12 -20.66
CA PHE A 232 12.48 0.30 -21.01
C PHE A 232 13.72 0.87 -21.70
N GLY A 233 14.87 0.23 -21.50
CA GLY A 233 16.19 0.61 -21.96
C GLY A 233 16.89 1.59 -21.03
N ARG A 234 18.16 1.31 -20.72
CA ARG A 234 18.99 2.11 -19.79
C ARG A 234 19.17 3.55 -20.26
N GLU A 235 19.23 3.76 -21.57
CA GLU A 235 19.31 5.09 -22.21
C GLU A 235 18.08 5.97 -21.95
N ASN A 236 16.95 5.35 -21.63
CA ASN A 236 15.70 6.04 -21.29
C ASN A 236 15.50 6.25 -19.78
N SER A 237 16.48 5.90 -18.95
CA SER A 237 16.39 5.97 -17.47
C SER A 237 16.03 7.35 -16.94
N THR A 238 16.55 8.43 -17.56
CA THR A 238 16.18 9.82 -17.21
C THR A 238 14.71 10.10 -17.41
N LYS A 239 14.11 9.57 -18.49
CA LYS A 239 12.68 9.70 -18.75
C LYS A 239 11.88 8.90 -17.72
N LEU A 240 12.28 7.65 -17.45
CA LEU A 240 11.63 6.80 -16.44
C LEU A 240 11.73 7.43 -15.05
N SER A 241 12.88 7.99 -14.66
CA SER A 241 13.05 8.73 -13.41
C SER A 241 12.04 9.88 -13.27
N LYS A 242 11.93 10.73 -14.28
CA LYS A 242 10.95 11.85 -14.30
C LYS A 242 9.52 11.36 -14.12
N GLU A 243 9.16 10.24 -14.76
CA GLU A 243 7.83 9.65 -14.62
C GLU A 243 7.60 9.12 -13.20
N LEU A 244 8.55 8.34 -12.65
CA LEU A 244 8.46 7.73 -11.32
C LEU A 244 8.38 8.78 -10.19
N PHE A 245 9.25 9.81 -10.26
CA PHE A 245 9.28 10.86 -9.22
C PHE A 245 8.16 11.90 -9.37
N SER A 246 7.40 11.89 -10.47
CA SER A 246 6.24 12.77 -10.63
C SER A 246 5.02 12.33 -9.83
N PHE A 247 4.95 11.07 -9.39
CA PHE A 247 3.78 10.56 -8.68
C PHE A 247 3.76 11.03 -7.23
N LYS A 248 2.60 11.55 -6.83
CA LYS A 248 2.35 11.97 -5.45
C LYS A 248 1.17 11.19 -4.86
N LEU A 249 1.28 10.87 -3.58
CA LEU A 249 0.26 10.24 -2.76
C LEU A 249 0.02 11.12 -1.53
N TYR A 250 -1.18 11.70 -1.37
CA TYR A 250 -1.48 12.65 -0.31
C TYR A 250 -0.46 13.80 -0.24
N ASN A 251 -0.13 14.40 -1.39
CA ASN A 251 0.87 15.44 -1.58
C ASN A 251 2.33 15.04 -1.25
N LYS A 252 2.58 13.78 -0.92
CA LYS A 252 3.92 13.24 -0.68
C LYS A 252 4.40 12.44 -1.87
N PRO A 253 5.70 12.42 -2.17
CA PRO A 253 6.21 11.61 -3.26
C PRO A 253 5.94 10.11 -3.03
N VAL A 254 5.65 9.39 -4.12
CA VAL A 254 5.54 7.92 -4.09
C VAL A 254 6.90 7.26 -4.04
N ILE A 255 7.88 7.88 -4.68
CA ILE A 255 9.26 7.39 -4.75
C ILE A 255 10.20 8.53 -4.37
N LEU A 256 11.22 8.22 -3.56
CA LEU A 256 12.27 9.14 -3.14
C LEU A 256 13.65 8.65 -3.53
N LEU A 257 14.54 9.60 -3.82
CA LEU A 257 15.99 9.36 -3.82
C LEU A 257 16.58 9.86 -2.50
N VAL A 258 17.27 8.98 -1.81
CA VAL A 258 17.99 9.31 -0.57
C VAL A 258 19.48 9.09 -0.80
N TYR A 259 20.28 10.11 -0.50
CA TYR A 259 21.73 10.09 -0.64
C TYR A 259 22.35 9.91 0.75
N SER A 260 23.14 8.86 0.94
CA SER A 260 23.89 8.62 2.17
C SER A 260 25.34 9.10 1.99
N GLY A 261 25.60 10.40 2.21
CA GLY A 261 26.97 10.97 2.25
C GLY A 261 27.78 10.89 0.93
N ASP A 262 27.65 9.83 0.17
CA ASP A 262 28.27 9.67 -1.14
C ASP A 262 27.21 9.82 -2.24
N ILE A 263 27.29 10.90 -3.02
CA ILE A 263 26.37 11.23 -4.12
C ILE A 263 26.26 10.11 -5.17
N LYS A 264 27.26 9.22 -5.24
CA LYS A 264 27.26 8.11 -6.19
C LYS A 264 26.38 6.92 -5.78
N LYS A 265 25.91 6.88 -4.54
CA LYS A 265 25.06 5.80 -4.00
C LYS A 265 23.73 6.37 -3.51
N ALA A 266 22.83 6.60 -4.46
CA ALA A 266 21.46 6.99 -4.13
C ALA A 266 20.59 5.75 -3.91
N SER A 267 19.87 5.70 -2.79
CA SER A 267 18.84 4.70 -2.53
C SER A 267 17.49 5.18 -3.07
N VAL A 268 16.80 4.32 -3.80
CA VAL A 268 15.45 4.56 -4.29
C VAL A 268 14.47 3.93 -3.30
N LEU A 269 13.68 4.75 -2.60
CA LEU A 269 12.71 4.30 -1.61
C LEU A 269 11.29 4.43 -2.15
N ILE A 270 10.42 3.46 -1.83
CA ILE A 270 8.99 3.55 -2.09
C ILE A 270 8.25 3.97 -0.83
N ASN A 271 7.25 4.82 -0.99
CA ASN A 271 6.42 5.30 0.11
C ASN A 271 5.68 4.13 0.78
N PRO A 272 5.94 3.88 2.07
CA PRO A 272 5.32 2.77 2.79
C PRO A 272 3.81 2.92 2.96
N SER A 273 3.26 4.13 2.77
CA SER A 273 1.81 4.34 2.76
C SER A 273 1.13 3.77 1.51
N LEU A 274 1.87 3.49 0.44
CA LEU A 274 1.33 2.82 -0.75
C LEU A 274 1.45 1.30 -0.63
N LEU A 275 2.65 0.83 -0.37
CA LEU A 275 2.96 -0.60 -0.24
C LEU A 275 4.09 -0.84 0.77
N TYR A 276 3.97 -1.91 1.55
CA TYR A 276 4.98 -2.26 2.55
C TYR A 276 4.83 -3.71 3.04
N SER A 277 5.95 -4.38 3.23
CA SER A 277 6.02 -5.75 3.73
C SER A 277 6.65 -5.89 5.11
N GLY A 278 7.55 -4.99 5.46
CA GLY A 278 8.40 -5.08 6.65
C GLY A 278 7.68 -4.96 7.99
N SER A 279 8.45 -4.90 9.05
CA SER A 279 7.99 -4.89 10.44
C SER A 279 8.07 -3.51 11.11
N ASN A 280 8.88 -2.57 10.60
CA ASN A 280 9.13 -1.26 11.20
C ASN A 280 8.99 -0.11 10.19
N VAL A 281 7.86 0.58 10.23
CA VAL A 281 7.54 1.71 9.33
C VAL A 281 8.09 3.05 9.82
N GLY A 282 8.32 3.19 11.14
CA GLY A 282 8.58 4.49 11.79
C GLY A 282 9.72 5.28 11.17
N GLY A 283 10.88 4.64 10.97
CA GLY A 283 12.06 5.29 10.42
C GLY A 283 11.89 5.79 8.98
N MET A 284 11.17 5.03 8.14
CA MET A 284 10.97 5.39 6.73
C MET A 284 10.01 6.58 6.55
N ARG A 285 9.02 6.73 7.43
CA ARG A 285 8.06 7.85 7.39
C ARG A 285 8.72 9.21 7.50
N VAL A 286 9.80 9.30 8.26
CA VAL A 286 10.54 10.55 8.45
C VAL A 286 11.01 11.10 7.11
N PHE A 287 11.53 10.26 6.21
CA PHE A 287 11.98 10.69 4.88
C PHE A 287 10.86 11.28 4.03
N PHE A 288 9.67 10.66 4.05
CA PHE A 288 8.53 11.10 3.24
C PHE A 288 7.78 12.29 3.86
N ASN A 289 7.91 12.54 5.17
CA ASN A 289 7.33 13.70 5.83
C ASN A 289 8.23 14.93 5.65
N ALA A 290 9.55 14.78 5.82
CA ALA A 290 10.51 15.89 5.73
C ALA A 290 10.57 16.55 4.34
N GLN A 291 10.14 15.87 3.28
CA GLN A 291 10.08 16.47 1.93
C GLN A 291 8.77 17.19 1.64
N ALA A 292 7.67 16.84 2.30
CA ALA A 292 6.42 17.59 2.16
C ALA A 292 6.58 19.03 2.67
N ASP A 293 7.30 19.21 3.78
CA ASP A 293 7.52 20.51 4.42
C ASP A 293 8.42 21.44 3.59
N LYS A 294 9.28 20.90 2.72
CA LYS A 294 10.19 21.70 1.86
C LYS A 294 9.55 22.21 0.56
N GLU A 295 8.42 21.67 0.16
CA GLU A 295 7.70 22.12 -1.05
C GLU A 295 6.63 23.19 -0.71
N GLU A 296 6.38 23.46 0.59
CA GLU A 296 5.46 24.52 1.06
C GLU A 296 6.18 25.84 1.43
N GLU A 297 7.52 25.86 1.43
CA GLU A 297 8.35 27.07 1.54
C GLU A 297 8.76 27.62 0.15
#